data_de04942e74e50e698f49ecab0a0e2afc
#
_entry.id   de04942e74e50e698f49ecab0a0e2afc
#
_cell.length_a   1.000
_cell.length_b   1.000
_cell.length_c   1.000
_cell.angle_alpha   90.00
_cell.angle_beta   90.00
_cell.angle_gamma   90.00
#
_symmetry.space_group_name_H-M   'P 1'
#
loop_
_entity.id
_entity.type
_entity.pdbx_description
1 polymer ?
#
loop_
_entity_poly.entity_id
_entity_poly.type
_entity_poly.pdbx_seq_one_letter_code
_entity_poly.pdbx_strand_id
1 'polypeptide(L)'
;MNCERKPAIVAAALALGTIAAHAAPAISEYVTFSGFGTLGAAHSDYGLADFTGTVSQPNGAGYSRSWSPSLDSDLGVQANINLTDALSGVVQVLSRDNEEGNFKPAVEWANLKYQITSDLSVRLGRIILPTYALSDTQNVGYALPWVRVPIEITYTSTATNADGIDALYRVKTGAVTQNLQLQWGTTTEDLPGAAFTSNRAHVVLFEDTLQYGDASVHLTYQKCEPLRVAPAPLVLVDAGFTYDPGAWFMTADSNRTHDSYFGDFISGYISGGVRVGRFAPYALYSAVHAQSIGTSGLRSLGDEHTVAAGVRWDFAKNLDFKLQADRVAIGTLDDPAAFSNLQPGVRVGNRANVLSLALDFVF
;
A
#
# COMPACT_ATOMS: atom_id res chain seq x y z
N MET A 1 -14.99 33.84 27.71
CA MET A 1 -15.97 32.72 27.72
C MET A 1 -15.29 31.59 26.94
N ASN A 2 -14.58 30.72 27.67
CA ASN A 2 -13.84 29.59 27.12
C ASN A 2 -14.80 28.43 26.92
N CYS A 3 -15.01 28.01 25.68
CA CYS A 3 -15.77 26.81 25.36
C CYS A 3 -14.76 25.67 25.13
N GLU A 4 -14.48 24.94 26.21
CA GLU A 4 -13.73 23.69 26.14
C GLU A 4 -14.56 22.64 25.39
N ARG A 5 -14.18 22.29 24.17
CA ARG A 5 -14.68 21.09 23.51
C ARG A 5 -13.86 19.91 24.00
N LYS A 6 -14.44 19.10 24.85
CA LYS A 6 -13.91 17.77 25.21
C LYS A 6 -13.96 16.87 23.99
N PRO A 7 -12.89 16.09 23.69
CA PRO A 7 -12.95 15.10 22.62
C PRO A 7 -13.85 13.93 23.04
N ALA A 8 -14.89 13.66 22.24
CA ALA A 8 -15.65 12.43 22.35
C ALA A 8 -14.80 11.30 21.73
N ILE A 9 -14.03 10.63 22.58
CA ILE A 9 -13.28 9.43 22.20
C ILE A 9 -14.17 8.22 22.50
N VAL A 10 -14.53 7.51 21.40
CA VAL A 10 -14.66 6.06 21.24
C VAL A 10 -15.63 5.31 22.13
N ALA A 11 -16.79 5.04 21.58
CA ALA A 11 -17.62 3.89 21.95
C ALA A 11 -18.15 3.16 20.68
N ALA A 12 -17.35 3.04 19.62
CA ALA A 12 -17.76 2.35 18.38
C ALA A 12 -17.14 0.96 18.20
N ALA A 13 -16.26 0.52 19.09
CA ALA A 13 -15.52 -0.74 18.91
C ALA A 13 -16.20 -1.99 19.49
N LEU A 14 -17.37 -1.92 20.07
CA LEU A 14 -18.03 -3.05 20.77
C LEU A 14 -19.36 -3.52 20.18
N ALA A 15 -19.79 -2.98 19.03
CA ALA A 15 -21.04 -3.37 18.39
C ALA A 15 -20.86 -4.24 17.11
N LEU A 16 -19.65 -4.69 16.78
CA LEU A 16 -19.39 -5.57 15.63
C LEU A 16 -19.66 -7.06 15.91
N GLY A 17 -20.17 -7.39 17.06
CA GLY A 17 -20.40 -8.76 17.51
C GLY A 17 -21.77 -9.31 17.23
N THR A 18 -22.52 -8.98 16.19
CA THR A 18 -23.68 -9.76 15.68
C THR A 18 -24.43 -9.02 14.56
N ILE A 19 -23.74 -8.66 13.48
CA ILE A 19 -24.44 -8.54 12.22
C ILE A 19 -24.30 -9.91 11.52
N ALA A 20 -24.93 -10.92 12.04
CA ALA A 20 -25.44 -11.99 11.22
C ALA A 20 -26.58 -11.35 10.41
N ALA A 21 -26.24 -10.74 9.28
CA ALA A 21 -27.23 -10.34 8.31
C ALA A 21 -28.03 -11.59 7.98
N HIS A 22 -29.30 -11.61 8.35
CA HIS A 22 -30.27 -12.56 7.81
C HIS A 22 -30.51 -12.16 6.35
N ALA A 23 -29.47 -12.35 5.50
CA ALA A 23 -29.64 -12.30 4.06
C ALA A 23 -30.58 -13.44 3.69
N ALA A 24 -31.54 -13.17 2.84
CA ALA A 24 -32.42 -14.20 2.31
C ALA A 24 -31.55 -15.34 1.75
N PRO A 25 -31.88 -16.62 2.03
CA PRO A 25 -31.02 -17.77 1.73
C PRO A 25 -30.53 -17.87 0.29
N ALA A 26 -31.21 -17.23 -0.65
CA ALA A 26 -30.81 -17.17 -2.07
C ALA A 26 -29.59 -16.26 -2.37
N ILE A 27 -29.26 -15.27 -1.53
CA ILE A 27 -28.13 -14.35 -1.77
C ILE A 27 -26.85 -14.92 -1.15
N SER A 28 -26.91 -15.59 -0.02
CA SER A 28 -25.75 -16.17 0.66
C SER A 28 -25.07 -17.32 -0.09
N GLU A 29 -25.75 -17.90 -1.07
CA GLU A 29 -25.20 -18.94 -1.94
C GLU A 29 -24.22 -18.37 -2.98
N TYR A 30 -24.45 -17.14 -3.41
CA TYR A 30 -23.66 -16.48 -4.46
C TYR A 30 -22.70 -15.40 -3.94
N VAL A 31 -22.90 -14.89 -2.74
CA VAL A 31 -22.14 -13.75 -2.21
C VAL A 31 -21.54 -14.11 -0.86
N THR A 32 -20.22 -13.95 -0.76
CA THR A 32 -19.49 -14.05 0.51
C THR A 32 -18.88 -12.69 0.86
N PHE A 33 -18.92 -12.33 2.13
CA PHE A 33 -18.33 -11.10 2.64
C PHE A 33 -17.07 -11.45 3.44
N SER A 34 -16.06 -10.60 3.29
CA SER A 34 -14.85 -10.61 4.08
C SER A 34 -14.43 -9.17 4.36
N GLY A 35 -13.55 -8.97 5.31
CA GLY A 35 -13.03 -7.65 5.58
C GLY A 35 -11.76 -7.69 6.40
N PHE A 36 -11.14 -6.52 6.50
CA PHE A 36 -9.93 -6.30 7.24
C PHE A 36 -9.91 -4.88 7.79
N GLY A 37 -9.05 -4.64 8.75
CA GLY A 37 -8.78 -3.28 9.20
C GLY A 37 -7.61 -3.22 10.15
N THR A 38 -7.12 -2.02 10.32
CA THR A 38 -6.04 -1.64 11.21
C THR A 38 -6.48 -0.49 12.10
N LEU A 39 -6.29 -0.61 13.40
CA LEU A 39 -6.35 0.50 14.34
C LEU A 39 -4.91 0.90 14.68
N GLY A 40 -4.44 1.98 14.08
CA GLY A 40 -3.07 2.45 14.19
C GLY A 40 -2.92 3.65 15.13
N ALA A 41 -1.70 3.83 15.66
CA ALA A 41 -1.26 5.06 16.29
C ALA A 41 0.24 5.23 16.09
N ALA A 42 0.66 6.36 15.53
CA ALA A 42 2.07 6.68 15.33
C ALA A 42 2.45 7.95 16.06
N HIS A 43 3.67 7.97 16.61
CA HIS A 43 4.29 9.12 17.27
C HIS A 43 5.62 9.44 16.59
N SER A 44 5.86 10.71 16.29
CA SER A 44 7.15 11.19 15.82
C SER A 44 7.74 12.17 16.84
N ASP A 45 9.03 12.05 17.10
CA ASP A 45 9.79 13.00 17.94
C ASP A 45 10.23 14.26 17.16
N TYR A 46 9.94 14.32 15.86
CA TYR A 46 10.38 15.40 15.00
C TYR A 46 9.26 16.45 14.80
N GLY A 47 9.28 17.50 15.63
CA GLY A 47 8.25 18.55 15.65
C GLY A 47 8.33 19.60 14.54
N LEU A 48 9.20 19.45 13.52
CA LEU A 48 9.34 20.39 12.39
C LEU A 48 8.74 19.85 11.07
N ALA A 49 8.21 18.64 11.08
CA ALA A 49 7.50 18.07 9.95
C ALA A 49 6.53 16.99 10.43
N ASP A 50 5.56 16.62 9.63
CA ASP A 50 4.69 15.49 9.86
C ASP A 50 5.22 14.25 9.14
N PHE A 51 5.49 13.18 9.89
CA PHE A 51 5.73 11.86 9.30
C PHE A 51 4.40 11.30 8.79
N THR A 52 4.38 10.82 7.54
CA THR A 52 3.21 10.25 6.87
C THR A 52 3.44 8.78 6.53
N GLY A 53 2.38 8.01 6.36
CA GLY A 53 2.45 6.59 5.95
C GLY A 53 2.35 6.41 4.44
N THR A 54 1.87 7.43 3.73
CA THR A 54 1.82 7.50 2.27
C THR A 54 1.99 8.96 1.83
N VAL A 55 2.46 9.18 0.60
CA VAL A 55 2.59 10.54 0.02
C VAL A 55 1.24 11.23 -0.18
N SER A 56 0.15 10.49 -0.17
CA SER A 56 -1.21 11.05 -0.31
C SER A 56 -1.74 11.67 0.99
N GLN A 57 -1.12 11.45 2.13
CA GLN A 57 -1.59 12.00 3.41
C GLN A 57 -1.14 13.45 3.61
N PRO A 58 -2.05 14.40 3.80
CA PRO A 58 -1.68 15.81 3.98
C PRO A 58 -1.09 16.12 5.36
N ASN A 59 -1.37 15.29 6.36
CA ASN A 59 -0.92 15.44 7.74
C ASN A 59 -0.52 14.08 8.32
N GLY A 60 0.33 14.10 9.37
CA GLY A 60 0.80 12.87 9.99
C GLY A 60 1.09 13.01 11.47
N ALA A 61 2.18 12.40 11.93
CA ALA A 61 2.68 12.50 13.28
C ALA A 61 3.93 13.40 13.32
N GLY A 62 3.94 14.40 14.21
CA GLY A 62 5.05 15.32 14.40
C GLY A 62 4.59 16.76 14.62
N TYR A 63 4.69 17.61 13.60
CA TYR A 63 4.34 19.04 13.69
C TYR A 63 2.88 19.27 14.00
N SER A 64 1.96 18.69 13.24
CA SER A 64 0.52 18.90 13.42
C SER A 64 0.00 18.25 14.70
N ARG A 65 0.51 17.09 15.04
CA ARG A 65 0.17 16.34 16.26
C ARG A 65 1.29 15.37 16.62
N SER A 66 1.67 15.28 17.88
CA SER A 66 2.73 14.36 18.30
C SER A 66 2.32 12.88 18.16
N TRP A 67 1.04 12.56 18.31
CA TRP A 67 0.44 11.26 18.05
C TRP A 67 -0.63 11.36 16.97
N SER A 68 -0.53 10.53 15.93
CA SER A 68 -1.53 10.42 14.87
C SER A 68 -2.18 9.04 14.89
N PRO A 69 -3.49 8.95 15.17
CA PRO A 69 -4.23 7.68 15.05
C PRO A 69 -4.67 7.39 13.61
N SER A 70 -4.60 8.37 12.71
CA SER A 70 -5.12 8.23 11.35
C SER A 70 -4.12 7.63 10.36
N LEU A 71 -2.83 7.73 10.65
CA LEU A 71 -1.76 7.45 9.71
C LEU A 71 -1.79 6.00 9.18
N ASP A 72 -2.02 5.04 10.07
CA ASP A 72 -2.06 3.61 9.74
C ASP A 72 -3.45 2.98 9.89
N SER A 73 -4.47 3.78 10.25
CA SER A 73 -5.81 3.22 10.44
C SER A 73 -6.55 3.08 9.12
N ASP A 74 -7.16 1.93 8.93
CA ASP A 74 -7.99 1.63 7.76
C ASP A 74 -9.11 0.65 8.09
N LEU A 75 -10.07 0.52 7.16
CA LEU A 75 -11.13 -0.48 7.17
C LEU A 75 -11.51 -0.83 5.74
N GLY A 76 -11.35 -2.10 5.38
CA GLY A 76 -11.75 -2.65 4.10
C GLY A 76 -12.88 -3.68 4.25
N VAL A 77 -13.86 -3.61 3.36
CA VAL A 77 -14.94 -4.61 3.25
C VAL A 77 -15.02 -5.09 1.81
N GLN A 78 -15.07 -6.40 1.62
CA GLN A 78 -15.10 -7.03 0.31
C GLN A 78 -16.29 -7.97 0.17
N ALA A 79 -16.98 -7.88 -0.96
CA ALA A 79 -17.98 -8.84 -1.41
C ALA A 79 -17.40 -9.64 -2.59
N ASN A 80 -17.36 -10.96 -2.44
CA ASN A 80 -17.04 -11.89 -3.53
C ASN A 80 -18.34 -12.49 -4.06
N ILE A 81 -18.53 -12.44 -5.37
CA ILE A 81 -19.77 -12.80 -6.05
C ILE A 81 -19.45 -13.94 -7.01
N ASN A 82 -20.01 -15.12 -6.81
CA ASN A 82 -19.86 -16.28 -7.69
C ASN A 82 -21.17 -16.52 -8.45
N LEU A 83 -21.25 -16.02 -9.68
CA LEU A 83 -22.48 -16.09 -10.50
C LEU A 83 -22.62 -17.47 -11.17
N THR A 84 -21.51 -18.01 -11.66
CA THR A 84 -21.39 -19.35 -12.25
C THR A 84 -19.99 -19.89 -11.99
N ASP A 85 -19.71 -21.14 -12.38
CA ASP A 85 -18.36 -21.72 -12.31
C ASP A 85 -17.32 -20.93 -13.11
N ALA A 86 -17.75 -20.23 -14.15
CA ALA A 86 -16.87 -19.46 -15.02
C ALA A 86 -16.93 -17.93 -14.78
N LEU A 87 -17.99 -17.43 -14.15
CA LEU A 87 -18.20 -15.98 -13.98
C LEU A 87 -18.28 -15.62 -12.50
N SER A 88 -17.36 -14.80 -12.05
CA SER A 88 -17.31 -14.25 -10.71
C SER A 88 -17.09 -12.74 -10.72
N GLY A 89 -17.27 -12.09 -9.59
CA GLY A 89 -17.01 -10.67 -9.41
C GLY A 89 -16.50 -10.37 -8.01
N VAL A 90 -15.87 -9.23 -7.86
CA VAL A 90 -15.45 -8.69 -6.56
C VAL A 90 -15.77 -7.21 -6.50
N VAL A 91 -16.21 -6.77 -5.31
CA VAL A 91 -16.30 -5.37 -4.95
C VAL A 91 -15.64 -5.19 -3.60
N GLN A 92 -14.63 -4.32 -3.52
CA GLN A 92 -13.96 -3.93 -2.29
C GLN A 92 -14.08 -2.43 -2.09
N VAL A 93 -14.48 -2.03 -0.90
CA VAL A 93 -14.52 -0.64 -0.45
C VAL A 93 -13.53 -0.48 0.69
N LEU A 94 -12.68 0.53 0.57
CA LEU A 94 -11.64 0.86 1.54
C LEU A 94 -11.88 2.26 2.11
N SER A 95 -11.73 2.41 3.42
CA SER A 95 -11.73 3.68 4.15
C SER A 95 -10.39 3.81 4.85
N ARG A 96 -9.59 4.81 4.47
CA ARG A 96 -8.30 5.17 5.06
C ARG A 96 -8.11 6.68 5.01
N ASP A 97 -7.13 7.20 5.73
CA ASP A 97 -6.78 8.62 5.64
C ASP A 97 -6.29 8.95 4.22
N ASN A 98 -7.00 9.83 3.53
CA ASN A 98 -6.84 10.16 2.12
C ASN A 98 -6.21 11.56 1.92
N GLU A 99 -6.12 12.01 0.67
CA GLU A 99 -5.55 13.31 0.27
C GLU A 99 -6.31 14.53 0.82
N GLU A 100 -7.58 14.36 1.22
CA GLU A 100 -8.38 15.38 1.90
C GLU A 100 -8.18 15.36 3.43
N GLY A 101 -7.41 14.40 3.98
CA GLY A 101 -7.22 14.20 5.41
C GLY A 101 -8.46 13.66 6.11
N ASN A 102 -9.23 12.83 5.45
CA ASN A 102 -10.43 12.20 5.98
C ASN A 102 -10.54 10.73 5.57
N PHE A 103 -11.51 10.02 6.19
CA PHE A 103 -11.76 8.59 5.99
C PHE A 103 -12.93 8.31 5.04
N LYS A 104 -13.10 9.12 4.00
CA LYS A 104 -14.16 8.90 3.00
C LYS A 104 -13.94 7.55 2.29
N PRO A 105 -14.93 6.63 2.36
CA PRO A 105 -14.80 5.34 1.70
C PRO A 105 -14.67 5.48 0.19
N ALA A 106 -13.76 4.71 -0.40
CA ALA A 106 -13.56 4.63 -1.85
C ALA A 106 -13.66 3.18 -2.34
N VAL A 107 -14.11 2.99 -3.57
CA VAL A 107 -14.10 1.68 -4.21
C VAL A 107 -12.67 1.40 -4.69
N GLU A 108 -12.03 0.41 -4.08
CA GLU A 108 -10.67 0.00 -4.43
C GLU A 108 -10.68 -1.01 -5.57
N TRP A 109 -11.58 -2.00 -5.51
CA TRP A 109 -11.79 -2.99 -6.55
C TRP A 109 -13.28 -3.10 -6.89
N ALA A 110 -13.59 -3.24 -8.18
CA ALA A 110 -14.93 -3.53 -8.66
C ALA A 110 -14.83 -4.13 -10.07
N ASN A 111 -14.72 -5.46 -10.17
CA ASN A 111 -14.53 -6.12 -11.45
C ASN A 111 -15.29 -7.44 -11.56
N LEU A 112 -15.52 -7.83 -12.81
CA LEU A 112 -16.00 -9.16 -13.19
C LEU A 112 -14.82 -9.95 -13.76
N LYS A 113 -14.72 -11.21 -13.36
CA LYS A 113 -13.76 -12.19 -13.85
C LYS A 113 -14.48 -13.29 -14.62
N TYR A 114 -14.03 -13.56 -15.83
CA TYR A 114 -14.46 -14.68 -16.63
C TYR A 114 -13.32 -15.69 -16.83
N GLN A 115 -13.55 -16.94 -16.39
CA GLN A 115 -12.61 -18.04 -16.56
C GLN A 115 -12.81 -18.66 -17.93
N ILE A 116 -11.85 -18.47 -18.85
CA ILE A 116 -11.92 -18.97 -20.22
C ILE A 116 -11.50 -20.45 -20.28
N THR A 117 -10.40 -20.78 -19.59
CA THR A 117 -9.91 -22.16 -19.40
C THR A 117 -9.50 -22.34 -17.94
N SER A 118 -9.01 -23.51 -17.54
CA SER A 118 -8.46 -23.71 -16.18
C SER A 118 -7.30 -22.77 -15.84
N ASP A 119 -6.61 -22.27 -16.84
CA ASP A 119 -5.36 -21.52 -16.69
C ASP A 119 -5.43 -20.08 -17.24
N LEU A 120 -6.47 -19.73 -18.01
CA LEU A 120 -6.66 -18.41 -18.58
C LEU A 120 -7.95 -17.78 -18.10
N SER A 121 -7.86 -16.58 -17.55
CA SER A 121 -9.01 -15.74 -17.19
C SER A 121 -8.81 -14.30 -17.63
N VAL A 122 -9.92 -13.58 -17.77
CA VAL A 122 -9.95 -12.14 -18.04
C VAL A 122 -10.77 -11.44 -16.96
N ARG A 123 -10.37 -10.19 -16.61
CA ARG A 123 -11.15 -9.33 -15.72
C ARG A 123 -11.48 -8.02 -16.43
N LEU A 124 -12.64 -7.46 -16.11
CA LEU A 124 -13.12 -6.17 -16.61
C LEU A 124 -13.69 -5.34 -15.47
N GLY A 125 -13.27 -4.09 -15.36
CA GLY A 125 -13.72 -3.15 -14.33
C GLY A 125 -12.55 -2.46 -13.62
N ARG A 126 -12.72 -2.14 -12.32
CA ARG A 126 -11.66 -1.59 -11.48
C ARG A 126 -10.82 -2.73 -10.92
N ILE A 127 -9.58 -2.80 -11.35
CA ILE A 127 -8.66 -3.90 -11.11
C ILE A 127 -7.41 -3.34 -10.43
N ILE A 128 -6.86 -4.06 -9.47
CA ILE A 128 -5.60 -3.71 -8.82
C ILE A 128 -4.46 -3.62 -9.85
N LEU A 129 -3.53 -2.71 -9.60
CA LEU A 129 -2.25 -2.61 -10.31
C LEU A 129 -1.19 -3.38 -9.51
N PRO A 130 -0.71 -4.53 -9.98
CA PRO A 130 0.36 -5.29 -9.31
C PRO A 130 1.72 -4.65 -9.63
N THR A 131 1.91 -3.40 -9.22
CA THR A 131 3.13 -2.64 -9.46
C THR A 131 4.30 -3.18 -8.65
N TYR A 132 4.06 -3.60 -7.42
CA TYR A 132 5.02 -4.09 -6.44
C TYR A 132 4.65 -5.49 -5.96
N ALA A 133 5.59 -6.23 -5.43
CA ALA A 133 5.37 -7.60 -4.94
C ALA A 133 4.25 -7.74 -3.89
N LEU A 134 3.95 -6.66 -3.15
CA LEU A 134 2.91 -6.64 -2.11
C LEU A 134 1.67 -5.82 -2.48
N SER A 135 1.50 -5.41 -3.74
CA SER A 135 0.36 -4.57 -4.17
C SER A 135 -0.99 -5.15 -3.78
N ASP A 136 -1.17 -6.47 -3.92
CA ASP A 136 -2.43 -7.16 -3.59
C ASP A 136 -2.80 -7.11 -2.11
N THR A 137 -1.82 -6.95 -1.21
CA THR A 137 -2.00 -7.03 0.24
C THR A 137 -1.60 -5.76 0.97
N GLN A 138 -1.15 -4.73 0.27
CA GLN A 138 -0.60 -3.50 0.88
C GLN A 138 -1.55 -2.79 1.86
N ASN A 139 -2.87 -2.93 1.65
CA ASN A 139 -3.90 -2.36 2.51
C ASN A 139 -4.38 -3.32 3.60
N VAL A 140 -3.89 -4.57 3.62
CA VAL A 140 -4.29 -5.58 4.62
C VAL A 140 -3.20 -5.71 5.66
N GLY A 141 -3.26 -4.89 6.71
CA GLY A 141 -2.24 -4.87 7.78
C GLY A 141 -1.94 -6.28 8.31
N TYR A 142 -2.98 -7.08 8.53
CA TYR A 142 -2.82 -8.48 8.99
C TYR A 142 -1.94 -9.36 8.08
N ALA A 143 -1.87 -9.08 6.78
CA ALA A 143 -1.03 -9.82 5.83
C ALA A 143 0.46 -9.40 5.87
N LEU A 144 0.76 -8.25 6.45
CA LEU A 144 2.10 -7.69 6.51
C LEU A 144 2.80 -8.07 7.82
N PRO A 145 4.10 -8.36 7.82
CA PRO A 145 4.85 -8.49 9.06
C PRO A 145 5.07 -7.14 9.77
N TRP A 146 5.08 -6.03 9.02
CA TRP A 146 5.29 -4.65 9.48
C TRP A 146 3.98 -3.92 9.75
N VAL A 147 4.06 -2.75 10.36
CA VAL A 147 2.89 -1.87 10.54
C VAL A 147 2.38 -1.33 9.20
N ARG A 148 3.30 -0.96 8.28
CA ARG A 148 2.98 -0.43 6.94
C ARG A 148 4.00 -0.88 5.90
N VAL A 149 3.62 -0.88 4.64
CA VAL A 149 4.58 -1.01 3.52
C VAL A 149 5.54 0.18 3.56
N PRO A 150 6.85 -0.01 3.37
CA PRO A 150 7.80 1.10 3.32
C PRO A 150 7.40 2.14 2.28
N ILE A 151 7.33 3.40 2.69
CA ILE A 151 6.87 4.49 1.82
C ILE A 151 7.84 4.72 0.65
N GLU A 152 9.10 4.45 0.85
CA GLU A 152 10.14 4.64 -0.16
C GLU A 152 9.89 3.79 -1.41
N ILE A 153 9.33 2.57 -1.27
CA ILE A 153 9.04 1.71 -2.44
C ILE A 153 7.81 2.23 -3.20
N THR A 154 6.81 2.79 -2.50
CA THR A 154 5.56 3.26 -3.11
C THR A 154 5.60 4.72 -3.55
N TYR A 155 6.67 5.45 -3.20
CA TYR A 155 6.82 6.88 -3.47
C TYR A 155 6.70 7.24 -4.96
N THR A 156 7.25 6.40 -5.83
CA THR A 156 7.36 6.69 -7.27
C THR A 156 6.11 6.34 -8.09
N SER A 157 5.16 5.60 -7.52
CA SER A 157 3.84 5.33 -8.11
C SER A 157 2.83 5.02 -7.01
N THR A 158 1.87 5.92 -6.84
CA THR A 158 0.82 5.85 -5.81
C THR A 158 -0.46 5.21 -6.31
N ALA A 159 -0.57 4.97 -7.63
CA ALA A 159 -1.73 4.33 -8.23
C ALA A 159 -1.86 2.88 -7.76
N THR A 160 -2.99 2.54 -7.14
CA THR A 160 -3.28 1.20 -6.62
C THR A 160 -4.18 0.38 -7.54
N ASN A 161 -4.93 1.04 -8.42
CA ASN A 161 -5.90 0.38 -9.30
C ASN A 161 -6.03 1.10 -10.65
N ALA A 162 -6.65 0.41 -11.63
CA ALA A 162 -7.04 0.99 -12.90
C ALA A 162 -8.41 0.47 -13.34
N ASP A 163 -9.17 1.35 -13.99
CA ASP A 163 -10.41 1.00 -14.67
C ASP A 163 -10.09 0.49 -16.08
N GLY A 164 -10.27 -0.81 -16.34
CA GLY A 164 -9.83 -1.41 -17.59
C GLY A 164 -10.10 -2.90 -17.70
N ILE A 165 -9.20 -3.57 -18.41
CA ILE A 165 -9.24 -5.02 -18.66
C ILE A 165 -7.87 -5.61 -18.38
N ASP A 166 -7.85 -6.85 -17.89
CA ASP A 166 -6.64 -7.66 -17.85
C ASP A 166 -6.88 -9.11 -18.26
N ALA A 167 -5.77 -9.79 -18.56
CA ALA A 167 -5.71 -11.22 -18.80
C ALA A 167 -4.69 -11.85 -17.85
N LEU A 168 -5.09 -12.92 -17.16
CA LEU A 168 -4.23 -13.70 -16.27
C LEU A 168 -4.05 -15.10 -16.86
N TYR A 169 -2.78 -15.52 -16.98
CA TYR A 169 -2.43 -16.83 -17.49
C TYR A 169 -1.48 -17.55 -16.53
N ARG A 170 -1.88 -18.76 -16.12
CA ARG A 170 -1.09 -19.61 -15.24
C ARG A 170 -0.38 -20.70 -16.04
N VAL A 171 0.92 -20.85 -15.81
CA VAL A 171 1.74 -21.91 -16.37
C VAL A 171 2.32 -22.76 -15.24
N LYS A 172 2.19 -24.08 -15.34
CA LYS A 172 2.81 -25.02 -14.40
C LYS A 172 3.82 -25.87 -15.12
N THR A 173 5.07 -25.82 -14.69
CA THR A 173 6.18 -26.60 -15.23
C THR A 173 6.91 -27.30 -14.09
N GLY A 174 6.59 -28.58 -13.88
CA GLY A 174 7.11 -29.33 -12.74
C GLY A 174 6.69 -28.71 -11.40
N ALA A 175 7.66 -28.32 -10.58
CA ALA A 175 7.43 -27.67 -9.28
C ALA A 175 7.29 -26.14 -9.37
N VAL A 176 7.47 -25.54 -10.54
CA VAL A 176 7.35 -24.09 -10.74
C VAL A 176 5.93 -23.74 -11.18
N THR A 177 5.31 -22.78 -10.52
CA THR A 177 4.09 -22.12 -10.97
C THR A 177 4.45 -20.69 -11.38
N GLN A 178 4.05 -20.31 -12.59
CA GLN A 178 4.22 -18.98 -13.15
C GLN A 178 2.83 -18.37 -13.39
N ASN A 179 2.62 -17.16 -12.92
CA ASN A 179 1.40 -16.40 -13.17
C ASN A 179 1.79 -15.14 -13.95
N LEU A 180 1.22 -15.01 -15.13
CA LEU A 180 1.42 -13.87 -16.02
C LEU A 180 0.18 -13.01 -16.02
N GLN A 181 0.33 -11.69 -15.93
CA GLN A 181 -0.76 -10.73 -16.06
C GLN A 181 -0.40 -9.66 -17.08
N LEU A 182 -1.33 -9.37 -17.97
CA LEU A 182 -1.27 -8.23 -18.87
C LEU A 182 -2.49 -7.37 -18.64
N GLN A 183 -2.28 -6.10 -18.28
CA GLN A 183 -3.35 -5.16 -17.95
C GLN A 183 -3.26 -3.90 -18.81
N TRP A 184 -4.42 -3.41 -19.23
CA TRP A 184 -4.59 -2.13 -19.88
C TRP A 184 -5.78 -1.40 -19.29
N GLY A 185 -5.63 -0.09 -18.99
CA GLY A 185 -6.71 0.68 -18.39
C GLY A 185 -6.37 2.16 -18.22
N THR A 186 -7.14 2.80 -17.36
CA THR A 186 -6.92 4.18 -16.93
C THR A 186 -6.85 4.22 -15.41
N THR A 187 -5.78 4.79 -14.90
CA THR A 187 -5.60 5.05 -13.46
C THR A 187 -5.81 6.53 -13.15
N THR A 188 -6.02 6.83 -11.88
CA THR A 188 -6.10 8.19 -11.33
C THR A 188 -5.26 8.25 -10.06
N GLU A 189 -4.37 9.22 -9.98
CA GLU A 189 -3.59 9.52 -8.79
C GLU A 189 -4.05 10.86 -8.23
N ASP A 190 -4.41 10.87 -6.95
CA ASP A 190 -4.81 12.07 -6.22
C ASP A 190 -3.73 12.41 -5.19
N LEU A 191 -3.13 13.60 -5.33
CA LEU A 191 -2.03 14.07 -4.47
C LEU A 191 -2.47 15.31 -3.69
N PRO A 192 -2.16 15.42 -2.38
CA PRO A 192 -2.54 16.54 -1.55
C PRO A 192 -1.81 17.81 -1.98
N GLY A 193 -2.52 18.94 -2.01
CA GLY A 193 -1.92 20.26 -2.21
C GLY A 193 -1.27 20.51 -3.57
N ALA A 194 -1.28 19.56 -4.47
CA ALA A 194 -0.72 19.72 -5.79
C ALA A 194 -1.58 20.69 -6.64
N ALA A 195 -0.93 21.47 -7.49
CA ALA A 195 -1.62 22.28 -8.52
C ALA A 195 -2.48 21.39 -9.47
N PHE A 196 -2.27 20.09 -9.41
CA PHE A 196 -2.95 19.04 -10.16
C PHE A 196 -3.53 18.04 -9.16
N THR A 197 -4.73 18.29 -8.71
CA THR A 197 -5.43 17.47 -7.71
C THR A 197 -5.87 16.09 -8.21
N SER A 198 -5.75 15.81 -9.51
CA SER A 198 -6.09 14.50 -10.09
C SER A 198 -5.31 14.32 -11.38
N ASN A 199 -4.36 13.39 -11.37
CA ASN A 199 -3.59 13.02 -12.55
C ASN A 199 -4.14 11.73 -13.13
N ARG A 200 -4.82 11.83 -14.29
CA ARG A 200 -5.35 10.70 -15.02
C ARG A 200 -4.35 10.21 -16.06
N ALA A 201 -4.08 8.91 -16.09
CA ALA A 201 -3.14 8.32 -17.03
C ALA A 201 -3.69 7.02 -17.64
N HIS A 202 -3.35 6.77 -18.92
CA HIS A 202 -3.45 5.41 -19.46
C HIS A 202 -2.33 4.57 -18.88
N VAL A 203 -2.64 3.34 -18.47
CA VAL A 203 -1.67 2.39 -17.94
C VAL A 203 -1.65 1.12 -18.79
N VAL A 204 -0.44 0.66 -19.07
CA VAL A 204 -0.14 -0.70 -19.56
C VAL A 204 0.79 -1.32 -18.54
N LEU A 205 0.44 -2.52 -18.08
CA LEU A 205 1.24 -3.25 -17.10
C LEU A 205 1.38 -4.71 -17.54
N PHE A 206 2.59 -5.23 -17.42
CA PHE A 206 2.91 -6.64 -17.51
C PHE A 206 3.54 -7.09 -16.20
N GLU A 207 3.04 -8.18 -15.64
CA GLU A 207 3.54 -8.79 -14.40
C GLU A 207 3.80 -10.27 -14.64
N ASP A 208 4.87 -10.77 -14.01
CA ASP A 208 5.24 -12.18 -13.96
C ASP A 208 5.62 -12.56 -12.53
N THR A 209 4.84 -13.44 -11.92
CA THR A 209 5.15 -14.01 -10.60
C THR A 209 5.50 -15.49 -10.74
N LEU A 210 6.74 -15.84 -10.35
CA LEU A 210 7.24 -17.21 -10.30
C LEU A 210 7.26 -17.71 -8.86
N GLN A 211 6.69 -18.90 -8.65
CA GLN A 211 6.65 -19.59 -7.35
C GLN A 211 7.35 -20.93 -7.43
N TYR A 212 8.28 -21.17 -6.50
CA TYR A 212 8.97 -22.45 -6.33
C TYR A 212 9.12 -22.77 -4.84
N GLY A 213 8.36 -23.74 -4.34
CA GLY A 213 8.30 -24.04 -2.91
C GLY A 213 7.89 -22.82 -2.09
N ASP A 214 8.73 -22.43 -1.14
CA ASP A 214 8.52 -21.28 -0.25
C ASP A 214 9.08 -19.96 -0.83
N ALA A 215 9.60 -19.99 -2.06
CA ALA A 215 10.15 -18.82 -2.74
C ALA A 215 9.20 -18.27 -3.80
N SER A 216 9.12 -16.95 -3.90
CA SER A 216 8.42 -16.23 -4.95
C SER A 216 9.28 -15.11 -5.51
N VAL A 217 9.27 -14.96 -6.83
CA VAL A 217 9.89 -13.83 -7.54
C VAL A 217 8.79 -13.09 -8.27
N HIS A 218 8.74 -11.78 -8.12
CA HIS A 218 7.82 -10.87 -8.78
C HIS A 218 8.60 -9.98 -9.75
N LEU A 219 8.09 -9.80 -10.95
CA LEU A 219 8.68 -8.91 -11.96
C LEU A 219 7.56 -8.12 -12.61
N THR A 220 7.67 -6.78 -12.62
CA THR A 220 6.68 -5.91 -13.25
C THR A 220 7.34 -4.92 -14.21
N TYR A 221 6.65 -4.68 -15.31
CA TYR A 221 6.86 -3.53 -16.20
C TYR A 221 5.55 -2.74 -16.26
N GLN A 222 5.59 -1.47 -15.87
CA GLN A 222 4.45 -0.56 -15.92
C GLN A 222 4.81 0.69 -16.72
N LYS A 223 3.90 1.12 -17.61
CA LYS A 223 3.97 2.39 -18.31
C LYS A 223 2.69 3.16 -18.10
N CYS A 224 2.81 4.39 -17.59
CA CYS A 224 1.72 5.34 -17.43
C CYS A 224 1.89 6.52 -18.40
N GLU A 225 0.86 6.84 -19.16
CA GLU A 225 0.83 7.98 -20.09
C GLU A 225 -0.21 9.00 -19.59
N PRO A 226 0.21 10.16 -19.03
CA PRO A 226 -0.68 11.19 -18.53
C PRO A 226 -1.60 11.73 -19.61
N LEU A 227 -2.89 11.94 -19.27
CA LEU A 227 -3.91 12.40 -20.23
C LEU A 227 -3.99 13.92 -20.35
N ARG A 228 -3.52 14.69 -19.36
CA ARG A 228 -3.77 16.13 -19.29
C ARG A 228 -2.58 17.01 -18.94
N VAL A 229 -1.59 16.52 -18.22
CA VAL A 229 -0.53 17.37 -17.67
C VAL A 229 0.80 16.67 -17.81
N ALA A 230 1.81 17.40 -18.33
CA ALA A 230 3.14 16.91 -18.67
C ALA A 230 3.12 15.75 -19.68
N PRO A 231 3.69 15.95 -20.86
CA PRO A 231 3.60 14.99 -21.98
C PRO A 231 4.55 13.79 -21.82
N ALA A 232 5.02 13.52 -20.61
CA ALA A 232 6.07 12.56 -20.38
C ALA A 232 5.52 11.29 -19.73
N PRO A 233 5.73 10.10 -20.34
CA PRO A 233 5.35 8.85 -19.73
C PRO A 233 6.23 8.56 -18.50
N LEU A 234 5.61 7.98 -17.46
CA LEU A 234 6.29 7.29 -16.40
C LEU A 234 6.47 5.83 -16.81
N VAL A 235 7.68 5.31 -16.68
CA VAL A 235 8.01 3.89 -16.86
C VAL A 235 8.61 3.36 -15.57
N LEU A 236 8.03 2.30 -15.03
CA LEU A 236 8.50 1.62 -13.83
C LEU A 236 8.81 0.16 -14.16
N VAL A 237 9.95 -0.30 -13.67
CA VAL A 237 10.33 -1.72 -13.68
C VAL A 237 10.59 -2.12 -12.23
N ASP A 238 9.93 -3.18 -11.81
CA ASP A 238 10.03 -3.69 -10.44
C ASP A 238 10.49 -5.14 -10.41
N ALA A 239 11.23 -5.49 -9.35
CA ALA A 239 11.66 -6.86 -9.05
C ALA A 239 11.60 -7.12 -7.55
N GLY A 240 10.72 -8.04 -7.17
CA GLY A 240 10.51 -8.47 -5.80
C GLY A 240 10.90 -9.93 -5.58
N PHE A 241 11.29 -10.24 -4.35
CA PHE A 241 11.61 -11.59 -3.90
C PHE A 241 11.05 -11.81 -2.49
N THR A 242 10.40 -12.96 -2.29
CA THR A 242 9.93 -13.40 -0.98
C THR A 242 10.35 -14.86 -0.75
N TYR A 243 10.82 -15.16 0.46
CA TYR A 243 11.10 -16.52 0.91
C TYR A 243 10.56 -16.70 2.33
N ASP A 244 9.62 -17.63 2.50
CA ASP A 244 8.95 -17.88 3.78
C ASP A 244 8.80 -19.39 4.07
N PRO A 245 9.84 -20.06 4.63
CA PRO A 245 9.78 -21.46 5.02
C PRO A 245 9.02 -21.70 6.35
N GLY A 246 8.33 -20.70 6.88
CA GLY A 246 7.52 -20.78 8.08
C GLY A 246 8.24 -20.42 9.38
N ALA A 247 9.49 -20.85 9.60
CA ALA A 247 10.25 -20.51 10.81
C ALA A 247 10.86 -19.10 10.79
N TRP A 248 11.14 -18.58 9.62
CA TRP A 248 11.65 -17.24 9.36
C TRP A 248 11.13 -16.76 8.00
N PHE A 249 11.29 -15.51 7.70
CA PHE A 249 10.94 -14.94 6.40
C PHE A 249 11.94 -13.89 5.97
N MET A 250 12.07 -13.71 4.68
CA MET A 250 12.80 -12.62 4.05
C MET A 250 11.99 -12.12 2.86
N THR A 251 11.93 -10.81 2.71
CA THR A 251 11.35 -10.16 1.53
C THR A 251 12.21 -8.98 1.13
N ALA A 252 12.34 -8.79 -0.17
CA ALA A 252 13.02 -7.65 -0.76
C ALA A 252 12.28 -7.24 -2.01
N ASP A 253 12.23 -5.94 -2.27
CA ASP A 253 11.62 -5.38 -3.45
C ASP A 253 12.39 -4.16 -3.90
N SER A 254 12.50 -3.94 -5.21
CA SER A 254 13.21 -2.79 -5.75
C SER A 254 12.64 -2.40 -7.10
N ASN A 255 12.39 -1.12 -7.28
CA ASN A 255 11.99 -0.58 -8.57
C ASN A 255 12.96 0.49 -9.09
N ARG A 256 12.94 0.63 -10.42
CA ARG A 256 13.50 1.75 -11.13
C ARG A 256 12.38 2.46 -11.89
N THR A 257 12.22 3.74 -11.59
CA THR A 257 11.23 4.59 -12.24
C THR A 257 11.94 5.63 -13.10
N HIS A 258 11.50 5.75 -14.35
CA HIS A 258 11.87 6.83 -15.26
C HIS A 258 10.66 7.73 -15.44
N ASP A 259 10.77 8.97 -14.99
CA ASP A 259 9.77 10.02 -15.18
C ASP A 259 10.46 11.26 -15.77
N SER A 260 10.12 11.62 -17.01
CA SER A 260 10.75 12.73 -17.69
C SER A 260 10.45 14.09 -17.05
N TYR A 261 9.39 14.20 -16.24
CA TYR A 261 9.02 15.41 -15.53
C TYR A 261 9.71 15.51 -14.16
N PHE A 262 9.69 14.45 -13.37
CA PHE A 262 10.27 14.41 -12.03
C PHE A 262 11.72 13.91 -12.01
N GLY A 263 12.11 13.04 -12.93
CA GLY A 263 13.46 12.46 -13.02
C GLY A 263 13.47 10.94 -12.89
N ASP A 264 14.67 10.38 -12.77
CA ASP A 264 14.88 8.96 -12.58
C ASP A 264 15.05 8.63 -11.09
N PHE A 265 14.39 7.57 -10.65
CA PHE A 265 14.47 7.09 -9.27
C PHE A 265 14.85 5.62 -9.23
N ILE A 266 15.52 5.25 -8.16
CA ILE A 266 15.66 3.87 -7.72
C ILE A 266 15.18 3.79 -6.27
N SER A 267 14.31 2.84 -5.97
CA SER A 267 13.81 2.62 -4.63
C SER A 267 13.76 1.14 -4.31
N GLY A 268 13.67 0.82 -3.02
CA GLY A 268 13.56 -0.56 -2.60
C GLY A 268 13.61 -0.74 -1.10
N TYR A 269 13.36 -1.97 -0.70
CA TYR A 269 13.51 -2.39 0.69
C TYR A 269 13.99 -3.83 0.78
N ILE A 270 14.54 -4.16 1.95
CA ILE A 270 14.80 -5.52 2.39
C ILE A 270 14.34 -5.67 3.83
N SER A 271 13.65 -6.76 4.12
CA SER A 271 13.22 -7.09 5.47
C SER A 271 13.38 -8.57 5.74
N GLY A 272 13.56 -8.91 7.01
CA GLY A 272 13.55 -10.29 7.47
C GLY A 272 13.18 -10.39 8.93
N GLY A 273 12.65 -11.56 9.30
CA GLY A 273 12.24 -11.84 10.66
C GLY A 273 12.22 -13.33 10.98
N VAL A 274 12.07 -13.65 12.24
CA VAL A 274 11.96 -15.03 12.74
C VAL A 274 10.66 -15.20 13.52
N ARG A 275 10.07 -16.38 13.49
CA ARG A 275 8.84 -16.70 14.24
C ARG A 275 9.19 -17.51 15.48
N VAL A 276 8.88 -16.95 16.65
CA VAL A 276 9.13 -17.58 17.96
C VAL A 276 7.79 -17.65 18.71
N GLY A 277 7.13 -18.80 18.64
CA GLY A 277 5.80 -18.97 19.19
C GLY A 277 4.77 -18.08 18.50
N ARG A 278 4.20 -17.12 19.24
CA ARG A 278 3.23 -16.14 18.73
C ARG A 278 3.87 -14.79 18.36
N PHE A 279 5.18 -14.67 18.45
CA PHE A 279 5.90 -13.45 18.16
C PHE A 279 6.73 -13.59 16.90
N ALA A 280 6.77 -12.52 16.11
CA ALA A 280 7.61 -12.41 14.93
C ALA A 280 8.40 -11.10 14.97
N PRO A 281 9.57 -11.05 15.67
CA PRO A 281 10.48 -9.93 15.56
C PRO A 281 11.05 -9.85 14.15
N TYR A 282 11.24 -8.60 13.67
CA TYR A 282 11.75 -8.30 12.34
C TYR A 282 12.61 -7.05 12.32
N ALA A 283 13.37 -6.92 11.26
CA ALA A 283 14.09 -5.70 10.89
C ALA A 283 13.83 -5.39 9.42
N LEU A 284 13.91 -4.11 9.06
CA LEU A 284 13.67 -3.60 7.72
C LEU A 284 14.62 -2.44 7.44
N TYR A 285 15.11 -2.37 6.21
CA TYR A 285 15.76 -1.22 5.62
C TYR A 285 15.08 -0.87 4.32
N SER A 286 14.78 0.40 4.11
CA SER A 286 14.24 0.92 2.85
C SER A 286 14.92 2.21 2.45
N ALA A 287 14.94 2.49 1.15
CA ALA A 287 15.52 3.71 0.61
C ALA A 287 14.88 4.07 -0.74
N VAL A 288 14.81 5.36 -1.03
CA VAL A 288 14.57 5.91 -2.35
C VAL A 288 15.68 6.90 -2.67
N HIS A 289 16.16 6.90 -3.91
CA HIS A 289 17.22 7.78 -4.39
C HIS A 289 16.90 8.31 -5.77
N ALA A 290 16.96 9.64 -5.91
CA ALA A 290 16.85 10.31 -7.20
C ALA A 290 18.19 10.23 -7.94
N GLN A 291 18.18 9.66 -9.15
CA GLN A 291 19.37 9.49 -10.00
C GLN A 291 19.57 10.66 -10.97
N SER A 292 18.47 11.30 -11.38
CA SER A 292 18.49 12.43 -12.29
C SER A 292 17.38 13.42 -11.96
N ILE A 293 17.52 14.64 -12.46
CA ILE A 293 16.52 15.70 -12.33
C ILE A 293 15.71 15.74 -13.62
N GLY A 294 14.38 15.76 -13.49
CA GLY A 294 13.48 15.91 -14.61
C GLY A 294 13.31 17.37 -15.07
N THR A 295 12.34 17.60 -15.95
CA THR A 295 12.03 18.93 -16.50
C THR A 295 11.25 19.82 -15.53
N SER A 296 10.77 19.31 -14.39
CA SER A 296 10.08 20.06 -13.33
C SER A 296 10.96 21.16 -12.72
N GLY A 297 12.29 21.00 -12.79
CA GLY A 297 13.25 21.90 -12.14
C GLY A 297 13.40 21.67 -10.63
N LEU A 298 12.68 20.72 -10.05
CA LEU A 298 12.86 20.27 -8.66
C LEU A 298 14.20 19.55 -8.55
N ARG A 299 15.03 19.96 -7.59
CA ARG A 299 16.44 19.57 -7.59
C ARG A 299 16.75 18.27 -6.89
N SER A 300 15.85 17.79 -6.07
CA SER A 300 16.10 16.59 -5.26
C SER A 300 14.75 16.07 -4.76
N LEU A 301 14.21 15.11 -5.44
CA LEU A 301 12.98 14.43 -5.02
C LEU A 301 13.37 13.11 -4.35
N GLY A 302 12.71 12.74 -3.26
CA GLY A 302 12.71 11.40 -2.74
C GLY A 302 14.04 10.84 -2.21
N ASP A 303 15.08 11.63 -1.94
CA ASP A 303 16.29 11.10 -1.28
C ASP A 303 16.00 10.83 0.20
N GLU A 304 15.67 9.59 0.53
CA GLU A 304 15.27 9.20 1.88
C GLU A 304 15.65 7.75 2.18
N HIS A 305 15.88 7.45 3.46
CA HIS A 305 16.05 6.07 3.89
C HIS A 305 15.53 5.86 5.31
N THR A 306 15.01 4.68 5.53
CA THR A 306 14.45 4.24 6.81
C THR A 306 15.12 2.96 7.28
N VAL A 307 15.47 2.92 8.56
CA VAL A 307 15.81 1.69 9.30
C VAL A 307 14.70 1.45 10.30
N ALA A 308 14.08 0.29 10.24
CA ALA A 308 13.01 -0.09 11.16
C ALA A 308 13.30 -1.43 11.85
N ALA A 309 12.78 -1.55 13.07
CA ALA A 309 12.69 -2.81 13.78
C ALA A 309 11.36 -2.89 14.51
N GLY A 310 10.80 -4.07 14.59
CA GLY A 310 9.51 -4.26 15.23
C GLY A 310 9.25 -5.69 15.65
N VAL A 311 8.07 -5.88 16.22
CA VAL A 311 7.56 -7.19 16.59
C VAL A 311 6.07 -7.26 16.27
N ARG A 312 5.67 -8.33 15.63
CA ARG A 312 4.28 -8.75 15.48
C ARG A 312 3.96 -9.79 16.54
N TRP A 313 2.78 -9.68 17.15
CA TRP A 313 2.25 -10.60 18.13
C TRP A 313 0.88 -11.13 17.70
N ASP A 314 0.83 -12.38 17.22
CA ASP A 314 -0.40 -13.11 16.86
C ASP A 314 -1.09 -13.62 18.13
N PHE A 315 -1.80 -12.74 18.84
CA PHE A 315 -2.35 -13.07 20.18
C PHE A 315 -3.66 -13.84 20.10
N ALA A 316 -4.42 -13.73 19.01
CA ALA A 316 -5.65 -14.47 18.77
C ALA A 316 -5.82 -14.82 17.29
N LYS A 317 -6.77 -15.70 16.97
CA LYS A 317 -7.10 -16.01 15.58
C LYS A 317 -7.62 -14.75 14.89
N ASN A 318 -7.09 -14.44 13.71
CA ASN A 318 -7.46 -13.29 12.88
C ASN A 318 -7.17 -11.92 13.52
N LEU A 319 -6.32 -11.89 14.56
CA LEU A 319 -5.95 -10.68 15.29
C LEU A 319 -4.46 -10.67 15.59
N ASP A 320 -3.79 -9.62 15.22
CA ASP A 320 -2.42 -9.37 15.65
C ASP A 320 -2.22 -7.94 16.18
N PHE A 321 -1.17 -7.76 16.93
CA PHE A 321 -0.70 -6.48 17.42
C PHE A 321 0.74 -6.28 16.99
N LYS A 322 1.09 -5.09 16.52
CA LYS A 322 2.44 -4.73 16.08
C LYS A 322 2.95 -3.51 16.82
N LEU A 323 4.24 -3.58 17.16
CA LEU A 323 5.04 -2.46 17.64
C LEU A 323 6.21 -2.30 16.68
N GLN A 324 6.41 -1.08 16.17
CA GLN A 324 7.50 -0.76 15.24
C GLN A 324 8.17 0.55 15.64
N ALA A 325 9.48 0.58 15.57
CA ALA A 325 10.29 1.78 15.71
C ALA A 325 11.05 2.02 14.40
N ASP A 326 10.86 3.21 13.82
CA ASP A 326 11.51 3.65 12.60
C ASP A 326 12.50 4.78 12.90
N ARG A 327 13.60 4.80 12.19
CA ARG A 327 14.51 5.93 12.10
C ARG A 327 14.61 6.37 10.67
N VAL A 328 13.95 7.49 10.35
CA VAL A 328 13.82 8.03 9.01
C VAL A 328 14.78 9.19 8.83
N ALA A 329 15.57 9.20 7.76
CA ALA A 329 16.49 10.26 7.45
C ALA A 329 15.97 11.10 6.28
N ILE A 330 15.82 12.42 6.50
CA ILE A 330 15.36 13.37 5.50
C ILE A 330 16.52 13.67 4.54
N GLY A 331 16.44 13.21 3.31
CA GLY A 331 17.47 13.41 2.29
C GLY A 331 17.19 14.57 1.36
N THR A 332 15.93 15.03 1.27
CA THR A 332 15.52 16.18 0.45
C THR A 332 14.52 17.06 1.19
N LEU A 333 14.39 18.32 0.76
CA LEU A 333 13.39 19.27 1.27
C LEU A 333 12.35 19.66 0.21
N ASP A 334 12.60 19.35 -1.06
CA ASP A 334 11.71 19.74 -2.14
C ASP A 334 10.45 18.86 -2.16
N ASP A 335 10.62 17.55 -1.97
CA ASP A 335 9.52 16.59 -1.87
C ASP A 335 10.00 15.30 -1.17
N PRO A 336 10.08 15.28 0.17
CA PRO A 336 10.48 14.09 0.92
C PRO A 336 9.37 13.02 0.88
N ALA A 337 9.76 11.75 0.78
CA ALA A 337 8.84 10.65 0.62
C ALA A 337 7.89 10.46 1.83
N ALA A 338 8.44 10.51 3.05
CA ALA A 338 7.71 10.21 4.28
C ALA A 338 7.36 11.46 5.11
N PHE A 339 7.48 12.66 4.56
CA PHE A 339 7.21 13.88 5.33
C PHE A 339 6.35 14.89 4.59
N SER A 340 5.38 15.45 5.29
CA SER A 340 4.58 16.59 4.86
C SER A 340 4.73 17.76 5.85
N ASN A 341 4.13 18.92 5.57
CA ASN A 341 4.09 20.09 6.46
C ASN A 341 5.48 20.54 6.99
N LEU A 342 6.49 20.56 6.11
CA LEU A 342 7.84 20.96 6.47
C LEU A 342 7.88 22.40 6.97
N GLN A 343 8.40 22.62 8.18
CA GLN A 343 8.50 23.93 8.81
C GLN A 343 9.88 24.56 8.60
N PRO A 344 10.00 25.89 8.69
CA PRO A 344 11.31 26.56 8.67
C PRO A 344 12.25 25.97 9.72
N GLY A 345 13.45 25.55 9.31
CA GLY A 345 14.43 24.90 10.18
C GLY A 345 14.66 23.42 9.91
N VAL A 346 13.80 22.78 9.10
CA VAL A 346 14.10 21.45 8.55
C VAL A 346 15.35 21.52 7.68
N ARG A 347 16.21 20.52 7.79
CA ARG A 347 17.46 20.41 7.01
C ARG A 347 17.66 19.00 6.49
N VAL A 348 18.26 18.89 5.33
CA VAL A 348 18.78 17.62 4.83
C VAL A 348 19.73 17.00 5.86
N GLY A 349 19.59 15.70 6.10
CA GLY A 349 20.31 14.98 7.14
C GLY A 349 19.63 14.98 8.52
N ASN A 350 18.54 15.75 8.72
CA ASN A 350 17.73 15.58 9.92
C ASN A 350 17.12 14.18 9.95
N ARG A 351 16.80 13.72 11.15
CA ARG A 351 16.23 12.38 11.38
C ARG A 351 15.05 12.48 12.30
N ALA A 352 14.02 11.69 12.01
CA ALA A 352 12.89 11.47 12.87
C ALA A 352 12.95 10.05 13.45
N ASN A 353 12.62 9.88 14.72
CA ASN A 353 12.31 8.58 15.29
C ASN A 353 10.78 8.48 15.39
N VAL A 354 10.24 7.42 14.81
CA VAL A 354 8.79 7.17 14.80
C VAL A 354 8.52 5.89 15.55
N LEU A 355 7.55 5.93 16.46
CA LEU A 355 7.03 4.77 17.16
C LEU A 355 5.60 4.53 16.69
N SER A 356 5.35 3.33 16.17
CA SER A 356 4.05 2.95 15.63
C SER A 356 3.49 1.72 16.34
N LEU A 357 2.18 1.76 16.58
CA LEU A 357 1.36 0.69 17.14
C LEU A 357 0.26 0.38 16.15
N ALA A 358 -0.01 -0.90 15.89
CA ALA A 358 -1.13 -1.33 15.07
C ALA A 358 -1.82 -2.54 15.68
N LEU A 359 -3.13 -2.53 15.66
CA LEU A 359 -3.99 -3.69 15.94
C LEU A 359 -4.69 -4.04 14.63
N ASP A 360 -4.34 -5.18 14.06
CA ASP A 360 -4.85 -5.64 12.79
C ASP A 360 -5.88 -6.76 12.98
N PHE A 361 -6.89 -6.78 12.13
CA PHE A 361 -7.92 -7.81 12.17
C PHE A 361 -8.43 -8.15 10.77
N VAL A 362 -8.89 -9.42 10.62
CA VAL A 362 -9.59 -9.91 9.42
C VAL A 362 -10.82 -10.73 9.83
N PHE A 363 -11.88 -10.70 9.01
CA PHE A 363 -13.15 -11.41 9.28
C PHE A 363 -13.81 -11.92 8.00
#